data_1c6d227f0ed529a778e2cdf05cc760a3
#
_entry.id   1c6d227f0ed529a778e2cdf05cc760a3
#
_cell.length_a   1.000
_cell.length_b   1.000
_cell.length_c   1.000
_cell.angle_alpha   90.00
_cell.angle_beta   90.00
_cell.angle_gamma   90.00
#
_symmetry.space_group_name_H-M   'P 1'
#
loop_
_entity.id
_entity.type
_entity.pdbx_description
1 polymer ?
#
loop_
_entity_poly.entity_id
_entity_poly.type
_entity_poly.pdbx_seq_one_letter_code
_entity_poly.pdbx_strand_id
1 'polypeptide(L)'
;MKINFKIHTVLESSSIRSALVKINKSGIRGVIVTDKKRRLLGVITDGDLRKHLVKKNILDKKIRFFINRKPLFITKDKTKKINLKNIFLDKSINFVPVLSKKGVLLEIITLEEVFSKDNLKYNKLPVVIMAGGEGKRLLPLTKVLPKPLLPISGKPMLESVMQQFIKQEYNNFLISLHHKANLIKNYFKSKKYSITFFKEKSKLGTAGSLKLMKKKLKGNFFLTNCDVFFDLELAQIQKFHIDNKSDMTLVVAERDFKIPYGVCEIKENGNLKKLTEKPNFNIFINTGLYLINSKLIGLIPSNYFDVTDLIKKAKVKNLKVLTYIISNNSWVDVGQKEEFKKNKNFKFSN
;
A
#
# COMPACT_ATOMS: atom_id res chain seq x y z
N MET A 1 21.84 3.76 -2.40
CA MET A 1 21.83 2.68 -3.41
C MET A 1 22.16 3.29 -4.75
N LYS A 2 23.08 2.75 -5.55
CA LYS A 2 23.34 3.27 -6.90
C LYS A 2 22.20 2.84 -7.80
N ILE A 3 21.41 3.79 -8.30
CA ILE A 3 20.29 3.50 -9.19
C ILE A 3 20.80 2.78 -10.44
N ASN A 4 20.19 1.65 -10.75
CA ASN A 4 20.51 0.87 -11.96
C ASN A 4 19.88 1.56 -13.17
N PHE A 5 20.64 2.41 -13.85
CA PHE A 5 20.19 3.11 -15.07
C PHE A 5 19.56 2.20 -16.12
N LYS A 6 20.03 0.94 -16.23
CA LYS A 6 19.51 -0.03 -17.21
C LYS A 6 18.02 -0.33 -17.03
N ILE A 7 17.51 -0.24 -15.80
CA ILE A 7 16.10 -0.54 -15.50
C ILE A 7 15.21 0.69 -15.81
N HIS A 8 15.74 1.90 -15.59
CA HIS A 8 14.96 3.15 -15.64
C HIS A 8 15.12 3.92 -16.96
N THR A 9 15.98 3.46 -17.87
CA THR A 9 16.24 4.18 -19.14
C THR A 9 15.96 3.31 -20.37
N VAL A 10 15.53 3.94 -21.45
CA VAL A 10 15.36 3.35 -22.78
C VAL A 10 15.94 4.26 -23.84
N LEU A 11 16.38 3.69 -24.97
CA LEU A 11 16.78 4.46 -26.13
C LEU A 11 15.55 4.93 -26.93
N GLU A 12 15.63 6.07 -27.60
CA GLU A 12 14.52 6.58 -28.43
C GLU A 12 14.13 5.65 -29.60
N SER A 13 15.05 4.75 -29.99
CA SER A 13 14.81 3.73 -31.01
C SER A 13 14.06 2.50 -30.50
N SER A 14 13.88 2.36 -29.18
CA SER A 14 13.18 1.22 -28.56
C SER A 14 11.70 1.22 -28.91
N SER A 15 11.05 0.05 -28.79
CA SER A 15 9.60 -0.07 -28.94
C SER A 15 8.85 0.30 -27.69
N ILE A 16 7.55 0.64 -27.82
CA ILE A 16 6.64 0.83 -26.69
C ILE A 16 6.59 -0.41 -25.79
N ARG A 17 6.59 -1.61 -26.37
CA ARG A 17 6.67 -2.89 -25.63
C ARG A 17 7.87 -2.91 -24.68
N SER A 18 9.06 -2.52 -25.17
CA SER A 18 10.28 -2.44 -24.36
C SER A 18 10.16 -1.43 -23.22
N ALA A 19 9.54 -0.28 -23.46
CA ALA A 19 9.29 0.73 -22.45
C ALA A 19 8.34 0.20 -21.37
N LEU A 20 7.22 -0.44 -21.73
CA LEU A 20 6.25 -1.01 -20.80
C LEU A 20 6.88 -2.08 -19.90
N VAL A 21 7.70 -2.98 -20.48
CA VAL A 21 8.43 -3.99 -19.67
C VAL A 21 9.32 -3.31 -18.62
N LYS A 22 10.00 -2.23 -18.99
CA LYS A 22 10.85 -1.48 -18.06
C LYS A 22 10.04 -0.70 -17.03
N ILE A 23 8.93 -0.07 -17.41
CA ILE A 23 8.03 0.62 -16.49
C ILE A 23 7.54 -0.36 -15.41
N ASN A 24 7.10 -1.55 -15.80
CA ASN A 24 6.64 -2.58 -14.87
C ASN A 24 7.75 -3.07 -13.92
N LYS A 25 9.00 -3.13 -14.41
CA LYS A 25 10.16 -3.56 -13.59
C LYS A 25 10.74 -2.43 -12.73
N SER A 26 10.55 -1.18 -13.12
CA SER A 26 11.23 -0.04 -12.50
C SER A 26 10.59 0.46 -11.20
N GLY A 27 9.31 0.17 -10.99
CA GLY A 27 8.54 0.68 -9.84
C GLY A 27 8.19 2.17 -9.88
N ILE A 28 8.83 2.97 -10.76
CA ILE A 28 8.68 4.44 -10.80
C ILE A 28 7.59 4.94 -11.77
N ARG A 29 6.75 4.05 -12.29
CA ARG A 29 5.64 4.36 -13.22
C ARG A 29 6.06 5.15 -14.48
N GLY A 30 7.32 5.03 -14.90
CA GLY A 30 7.82 5.69 -16.09
C GLY A 30 9.24 5.28 -16.42
N VAL A 31 9.73 5.73 -17.58
CA VAL A 31 11.11 5.55 -18.02
C VAL A 31 11.66 6.84 -18.62
N ILE A 32 12.96 7.03 -18.49
CA ILE A 32 13.71 8.14 -19.07
C ILE A 32 14.19 7.72 -20.45
N VAL A 33 13.95 8.54 -21.44
CA VAL A 33 14.40 8.32 -22.81
C VAL A 33 15.70 9.07 -23.06
N THR A 34 16.74 8.36 -23.51
CA THR A 34 18.06 8.91 -23.76
C THR A 34 18.58 8.57 -25.15
N ASP A 35 19.57 9.31 -25.61
CA ASP A 35 20.42 8.92 -26.73
C ASP A 35 21.51 7.89 -26.30
N LYS A 36 22.31 7.44 -27.26
CA LYS A 36 23.45 6.53 -27.00
C LYS A 36 24.51 7.12 -26.06
N LYS A 37 24.61 8.45 -25.97
CA LYS A 37 25.51 9.18 -25.07
C LYS A 37 24.88 9.54 -23.74
N ARG A 38 23.72 8.93 -23.44
CA ARG A 38 22.89 9.16 -22.23
C ARG A 38 22.41 10.60 -22.05
N ARG A 39 22.28 11.39 -23.10
CA ARG A 39 21.65 12.71 -23.00
C ARG A 39 20.15 12.53 -22.92
N LEU A 40 19.49 13.31 -22.07
CA LEU A 40 18.05 13.28 -21.89
C LEU A 40 17.34 13.73 -23.18
N LEU A 41 16.45 12.92 -23.71
CA LEU A 41 15.58 13.25 -24.84
C LEU A 41 14.14 13.48 -24.40
N GLY A 42 13.77 12.96 -23.24
CA GLY A 42 12.45 13.09 -22.67
C GLY A 42 12.12 11.97 -21.69
N VAL A 43 10.85 11.87 -21.33
CA VAL A 43 10.31 10.81 -20.46
C VAL A 43 9.04 10.22 -21.06
N ILE A 44 8.72 9.01 -20.66
CA ILE A 44 7.43 8.36 -20.92
C ILE A 44 6.92 7.81 -19.60
N THR A 45 5.71 8.20 -19.23
CA THR A 45 5.01 7.67 -18.06
C THR A 45 3.98 6.62 -18.49
N ASP A 46 3.52 5.83 -17.54
CA ASP A 46 2.40 4.91 -17.72
C ASP A 46 1.14 5.65 -18.23
N GLY A 47 0.86 6.85 -17.69
CA GLY A 47 -0.24 7.71 -18.14
C GLY A 47 -0.12 8.17 -19.60
N ASP A 48 1.10 8.47 -20.08
CA ASP A 48 1.32 8.85 -21.47
C ASP A 48 1.06 7.66 -22.41
N LEU A 49 1.49 6.47 -22.03
CA LEU A 49 1.25 5.27 -22.82
C LEU A 49 -0.22 4.87 -22.84
N ARG A 50 -0.93 4.97 -21.73
CA ARG A 50 -2.38 4.67 -21.64
C ARG A 50 -3.20 5.52 -22.62
N LYS A 51 -2.92 6.80 -22.77
CA LYS A 51 -3.60 7.69 -23.72
C LYS A 51 -3.49 7.22 -25.17
N HIS A 52 -2.42 6.50 -25.50
CA HIS A 52 -2.15 6.03 -26.86
C HIS A 52 -2.51 4.55 -27.09
N LEU A 53 -2.60 3.74 -26.04
CA LEU A 53 -2.93 2.30 -26.11
C LEU A 53 -4.34 1.99 -26.64
N VAL A 54 -5.21 2.99 -26.69
CA VAL A 54 -6.55 2.86 -27.29
C VAL A 54 -6.49 2.61 -28.81
N LYS A 55 -5.37 2.94 -29.47
CA LYS A 55 -5.15 2.70 -30.91
C LYS A 55 -4.57 1.32 -31.15
N LYS A 56 -5.15 0.55 -32.07
CA LYS A 56 -4.64 -0.78 -32.45
C LYS A 56 -3.18 -0.71 -32.94
N ASN A 57 -2.37 -1.73 -32.61
CA ASN A 57 -1.01 -1.98 -33.13
C ASN A 57 0.07 -0.94 -32.80
N ILE A 58 0.10 -0.38 -31.60
CA ILE A 58 1.16 0.58 -31.23
C ILE A 58 2.35 -0.04 -30.49
N LEU A 59 2.25 -1.26 -29.98
CA LEU A 59 3.26 -1.86 -29.10
C LEU A 59 4.65 -1.97 -29.74
N ASP A 60 4.70 -2.17 -31.05
CA ASP A 60 5.96 -2.34 -31.80
C ASP A 60 6.45 -1.01 -32.42
N LYS A 61 5.68 0.08 -32.27
CA LYS A 61 6.11 1.42 -32.71
C LYS A 61 7.25 1.94 -31.85
N LYS A 62 8.13 2.74 -32.46
CA LYS A 62 9.25 3.39 -31.78
C LYS A 62 8.74 4.45 -30.79
N ILE A 63 9.32 4.46 -29.59
CA ILE A 63 8.88 5.35 -28.49
C ILE A 63 9.10 6.83 -28.81
N ARG A 64 9.99 7.20 -29.73
CA ARG A 64 10.29 8.59 -30.10
C ARG A 64 9.05 9.41 -30.48
N PHE A 65 7.97 8.79 -30.90
CA PHE A 65 6.71 9.44 -31.26
C PHE A 65 5.80 9.75 -30.06
N PHE A 66 6.11 9.21 -28.88
CA PHE A 66 5.29 9.25 -27.68
C PHE A 66 5.98 9.90 -26.49
N ILE A 67 7.19 10.43 -26.70
CA ILE A 67 8.01 11.03 -25.65
C ILE A 67 7.46 12.40 -25.25
N ASN A 68 7.32 12.63 -23.95
CA ASN A 68 7.24 13.98 -23.41
C ASN A 68 8.65 14.60 -23.51
N ARG A 69 8.86 15.52 -24.46
CA ARG A 69 10.16 16.16 -24.75
C ARG A 69 10.49 17.33 -23.82
N LYS A 70 9.53 17.74 -22.99
CA LYS A 70 9.71 18.83 -22.01
C LYS A 70 9.50 18.28 -20.59
N PRO A 71 10.26 17.24 -20.17
CA PRO A 71 10.14 16.72 -18.83
C PRO A 71 10.71 17.70 -17.82
N LEU A 72 10.21 17.65 -16.60
CA LEU A 72 10.88 18.28 -15.49
C LEU A 72 12.23 17.58 -15.24
N PHE A 73 13.30 18.33 -15.11
CA PHE A 73 14.63 17.84 -14.73
C PHE A 73 15.33 18.85 -13.82
N ILE A 74 16.37 18.40 -13.13
CA ILE A 74 17.18 19.23 -12.23
C ILE A 74 18.65 19.10 -12.66
N THR A 75 19.40 20.19 -12.63
CA THR A 75 20.85 20.13 -12.82
C THR A 75 21.55 19.84 -11.50
N LYS A 76 22.68 19.11 -11.54
CA LYS A 76 23.35 18.60 -10.33
C LYS A 76 23.75 19.69 -9.34
N ASP A 77 24.11 20.87 -9.82
CA ASP A 77 24.44 22.04 -9.00
C ASP A 77 23.24 22.60 -8.22
N LYS A 78 22.04 22.42 -8.73
CA LYS A 78 20.79 22.91 -8.11
C LYS A 78 20.15 21.92 -7.14
N THR A 79 20.56 20.63 -7.11
CA THR A 79 19.93 19.61 -6.27
C THR A 79 19.95 19.93 -4.78
N LYS A 80 20.98 20.61 -4.28
CA LYS A 80 21.10 21.02 -2.86
C LYS A 80 20.28 22.27 -2.49
N LYS A 81 19.85 23.06 -3.49
CA LYS A 81 19.18 24.36 -3.28
C LYS A 81 17.67 24.30 -3.47
N ILE A 82 17.14 23.19 -4.00
CA ILE A 82 15.72 23.05 -4.36
C ILE A 82 15.02 22.16 -3.33
N ASN A 83 13.84 22.58 -2.87
CA ASN A 83 12.98 21.75 -2.08
C ASN A 83 12.30 20.68 -2.97
N LEU A 84 12.96 19.52 -3.08
CA LEU A 84 12.50 18.41 -3.90
C LEU A 84 11.12 17.93 -3.48
N LYS A 85 10.77 17.96 -2.19
CA LYS A 85 9.48 17.51 -1.68
C LYS A 85 8.33 18.29 -2.29
N ASN A 86 8.43 19.61 -2.32
CA ASN A 86 7.40 20.46 -2.91
C ASN A 86 7.23 20.16 -4.41
N ILE A 87 8.34 19.97 -5.13
CA ILE A 87 8.29 19.64 -6.56
C ILE A 87 7.52 18.34 -6.82
N PHE A 88 7.76 17.30 -6.02
CA PHE A 88 7.07 16.02 -6.18
C PHE A 88 5.58 16.11 -5.85
N LEU A 89 5.22 16.87 -4.81
CA LEU A 89 3.83 17.05 -4.39
C LEU A 89 3.04 17.93 -5.37
N ASP A 90 3.60 19.10 -5.72
CA ASP A 90 2.91 20.09 -6.57
C ASP A 90 2.72 19.61 -8.01
N LYS A 91 3.66 18.82 -8.52
CA LYS A 91 3.65 18.33 -9.91
C LYS A 91 3.11 16.89 -10.04
N SER A 92 2.78 16.21 -8.92
CA SER A 92 2.30 14.82 -8.92
C SER A 92 3.17 13.88 -9.75
N ILE A 93 4.51 14.02 -9.66
CA ILE A 93 5.48 13.22 -10.40
C ILE A 93 6.13 12.17 -9.52
N ASN A 94 6.58 11.06 -10.12
CA ASN A 94 7.16 9.93 -9.38
C ASN A 94 8.69 9.90 -9.44
N PHE A 95 9.30 10.60 -10.37
CA PHE A 95 10.75 10.69 -10.53
C PHE A 95 11.18 11.97 -11.25
N VAL A 96 12.41 12.40 -10.99
CA VAL A 96 13.03 13.56 -11.61
C VAL A 96 14.44 13.19 -12.10
N PRO A 97 14.75 13.33 -13.40
CA PRO A 97 16.10 13.19 -13.92
C PRO A 97 17.03 14.28 -13.40
N VAL A 98 18.24 13.92 -12.97
CA VAL A 98 19.31 14.84 -12.62
C VAL A 98 20.35 14.84 -13.73
N LEU A 99 20.61 16.01 -14.29
CA LEU A 99 21.47 16.17 -15.44
C LEU A 99 22.77 16.91 -15.10
N SER A 100 23.82 16.61 -15.89
CA SER A 100 25.00 17.49 -15.98
C SER A 100 24.65 18.79 -16.72
N LYS A 101 25.53 19.78 -16.66
CA LYS A 101 25.41 21.00 -17.47
C LYS A 101 25.36 20.74 -18.99
N LYS A 102 25.86 19.56 -19.43
CA LYS A 102 25.84 19.13 -20.84
C LYS A 102 24.59 18.27 -21.18
N GLY A 103 23.58 18.19 -20.33
CA GLY A 103 22.34 17.42 -20.54
C GLY A 103 22.49 15.92 -20.39
N VAL A 104 23.62 15.42 -19.88
CA VAL A 104 23.82 13.97 -19.65
C VAL A 104 23.17 13.56 -18.35
N LEU A 105 22.43 12.46 -18.37
CA LEU A 105 21.78 11.87 -17.20
C LEU A 105 22.82 11.35 -16.21
N LEU A 106 22.85 11.94 -15.02
CA LEU A 106 23.78 11.59 -13.93
C LEU A 106 23.12 10.75 -12.85
N GLU A 107 21.84 11.05 -12.55
CA GLU A 107 21.12 10.47 -11.43
C GLU A 107 19.62 10.52 -11.72
N ILE A 108 18.86 9.70 -11.05
CA ILE A 108 17.40 9.74 -11.05
C ILE A 108 16.98 9.85 -9.60
N ILE A 109 16.25 10.89 -9.26
CA ILE A 109 15.68 11.04 -7.92
C ILE A 109 14.23 10.58 -8.00
N THR A 110 13.85 9.61 -7.16
CA THR A 110 12.49 9.10 -7.09
C THR A 110 11.72 9.75 -5.94
N LEU A 111 10.40 9.76 -6.04
CA LEU A 111 9.52 10.17 -4.95
C LEU A 111 9.88 9.43 -3.66
N GLU A 112 10.05 8.11 -3.77
CA GLU A 112 10.42 7.23 -2.67
C GLU A 112 11.74 7.66 -2.02
N GLU A 113 12.80 7.95 -2.80
CA GLU A 113 14.10 8.39 -2.25
C GLU A 113 14.04 9.74 -1.56
N VAL A 114 13.24 10.68 -2.05
CA VAL A 114 13.10 12.02 -1.44
C VAL A 114 12.40 11.92 -0.09
N PHE A 115 11.43 11.02 0.00
CA PHE A 115 10.67 10.82 1.24
C PHE A 115 11.30 9.79 2.18
N SER A 116 12.12 8.84 1.67
CA SER A 116 12.89 7.87 2.49
C SER A 116 14.19 8.43 3.06
N LYS A 117 14.80 9.44 2.43
CA LYS A 117 16.05 10.09 2.92
C LYS A 117 15.89 10.93 4.17
N ASP A 118 14.68 11.26 4.57
CA ASP A 118 14.44 11.64 5.95
C ASP A 118 14.60 10.36 6.79
N ASN A 119 15.79 10.17 7.36
CA ASN A 119 15.96 9.30 8.54
C ASN A 119 15.14 9.92 9.68
N LEU A 120 13.82 9.92 9.51
CA LEU A 120 12.89 10.32 10.53
C LEU A 120 12.95 9.22 11.59
N LYS A 121 13.75 9.46 12.63
CA LYS A 121 13.68 8.72 13.89
C LYS A 121 12.33 9.04 14.54
N TYR A 122 11.23 8.67 13.86
CA TYR A 122 9.97 8.60 14.54
C TYR A 122 10.07 7.50 15.60
N ASN A 123 9.62 7.80 16.79
CA ASN A 123 9.44 6.78 17.80
C ASN A 123 8.57 5.67 17.21
N LYS A 124 9.05 4.43 17.31
CA LYS A 124 8.32 3.27 16.78
C LYS A 124 7.03 3.09 17.55
N LEU A 125 5.92 3.10 16.82
CA LEU A 125 4.59 3.04 17.39
C LEU A 125 4.21 1.60 17.79
N PRO A 126 3.32 1.43 18.76
CA PRO A 126 2.70 0.14 19.03
C PRO A 126 1.92 -0.36 17.80
N VAL A 127 1.89 -1.67 17.63
CA VAL A 127 1.13 -2.35 16.59
C VAL A 127 0.04 -3.21 17.22
N VAL A 128 -1.19 -2.91 16.90
CA VAL A 128 -2.36 -3.69 17.31
C VAL A 128 -2.73 -4.66 16.19
N ILE A 129 -2.83 -5.96 16.52
CA ILE A 129 -3.25 -6.98 15.55
C ILE A 129 -4.53 -7.65 16.03
N MET A 130 -5.57 -7.60 15.19
CA MET A 130 -6.83 -8.27 15.44
C MET A 130 -6.74 -9.74 15.00
N ALA A 131 -6.73 -10.64 15.98
CA ALA A 131 -6.55 -12.08 15.76
C ALA A 131 -7.64 -12.92 16.47
N GLY A 132 -8.79 -12.31 16.84
CA GLY A 132 -9.89 -12.97 17.55
C GLY A 132 -10.90 -13.70 16.65
N GLY A 133 -10.83 -13.51 15.33
CA GLY A 133 -11.81 -14.04 14.38
C GLY A 133 -11.78 -15.56 14.23
N GLU A 134 -12.96 -16.17 13.96
CA GLU A 134 -13.12 -17.61 13.75
C GLU A 134 -12.53 -18.14 12.44
N GLY A 135 -12.32 -17.25 11.45
CA GLY A 135 -11.76 -17.63 10.15
C GLY A 135 -12.71 -18.46 9.27
N LYS A 136 -14.03 -18.25 9.36
CA LYS A 136 -15.07 -19.05 8.65
C LYS A 136 -14.82 -19.19 7.14
N ARG A 137 -14.28 -18.14 6.49
CA ARG A 137 -13.96 -18.14 5.05
C ARG A 137 -12.86 -19.13 4.66
N LEU A 138 -12.05 -19.58 5.62
CA LEU A 138 -10.95 -20.54 5.42
C LEU A 138 -11.31 -21.98 5.88
N LEU A 139 -12.60 -22.27 6.12
CA LEU A 139 -13.05 -23.64 6.36
C LEU A 139 -12.72 -24.56 5.17
N PRO A 140 -12.33 -25.83 5.40
CA PRO A 140 -12.28 -26.55 6.68
C PRO A 140 -10.98 -26.37 7.50
N LEU A 141 -9.96 -25.65 6.99
CA LEU A 141 -8.65 -25.50 7.63
C LEU A 141 -8.75 -24.96 9.07
N THR A 142 -9.66 -23.99 9.28
CA THR A 142 -9.86 -23.35 10.59
C THR A 142 -10.62 -24.20 11.61
N LYS A 143 -11.14 -25.37 11.20
CA LYS A 143 -11.65 -26.38 12.17
C LYS A 143 -10.50 -26.91 13.04
N VAL A 144 -9.34 -27.16 12.45
CA VAL A 144 -8.16 -27.72 13.12
C VAL A 144 -7.35 -26.63 13.79
N LEU A 145 -6.81 -25.69 13.01
CA LEU A 145 -5.97 -24.59 13.50
C LEU A 145 -6.71 -23.25 13.44
N PRO A 146 -6.58 -22.36 14.44
CA PRO A 146 -7.12 -21.03 14.35
C PRO A 146 -6.44 -20.27 13.19
N LYS A 147 -7.18 -19.39 12.51
CA LYS A 147 -6.70 -18.60 11.37
C LYS A 147 -5.30 -17.99 11.57
N PRO A 148 -4.98 -17.36 12.73
CA PRO A 148 -3.66 -16.78 12.98
C PRO A 148 -2.50 -17.79 12.96
N LEU A 149 -2.78 -19.08 13.15
CA LEU A 149 -1.76 -20.15 13.11
C LEU A 149 -1.71 -20.91 11.79
N LEU A 150 -2.58 -20.60 10.81
CA LEU A 150 -2.48 -21.23 9.49
C LEU A 150 -1.14 -20.85 8.83
N PRO A 151 -0.43 -21.83 8.23
CA PRO A 151 0.89 -21.60 7.69
C PRO A 151 0.83 -20.82 6.36
N ILE A 152 1.64 -19.77 6.27
CA ILE A 152 1.94 -19.02 5.05
C ILE A 152 3.47 -18.97 4.92
N SER A 153 4.01 -19.45 3.81
CA SER A 153 5.46 -19.50 3.57
C SER A 153 6.25 -20.15 4.72
N GLY A 154 5.70 -21.25 5.28
CA GLY A 154 6.34 -22.03 6.34
C GLY A 154 6.24 -21.45 7.75
N LYS A 155 5.56 -20.29 7.93
CA LYS A 155 5.34 -19.67 9.25
C LYS A 155 3.85 -19.41 9.49
N PRO A 156 3.36 -19.38 10.75
CA PRO A 156 2.03 -18.93 11.06
C PRO A 156 1.73 -17.55 10.49
N MET A 157 0.51 -17.37 10.00
CA MET A 157 0.03 -16.13 9.41
C MET A 157 0.28 -14.91 10.32
N LEU A 158 -0.05 -15.02 11.60
CA LEU A 158 0.17 -13.96 12.59
C LEU A 158 1.67 -13.61 12.72
N GLU A 159 2.54 -14.63 12.78
CA GLU A 159 3.99 -14.40 12.87
C GLU A 159 4.52 -13.73 11.58
N SER A 160 4.02 -14.14 10.42
CA SER A 160 4.38 -13.53 9.14
C SER A 160 3.94 -12.07 9.03
N VAL A 161 2.75 -11.73 9.55
CA VAL A 161 2.30 -10.33 9.65
C VAL A 161 3.20 -9.54 10.59
N MET A 162 3.53 -10.07 11.77
CA MET A 162 4.45 -9.42 12.72
C MET A 162 5.82 -9.14 12.09
N GLN A 163 6.35 -10.08 11.29
CA GLN A 163 7.66 -9.93 10.65
C GLN A 163 7.75 -8.73 9.72
N GLN A 164 6.65 -8.31 9.07
CA GLN A 164 6.63 -7.12 8.20
C GLN A 164 6.87 -5.85 9.01
N PHE A 165 6.35 -5.78 10.23
CA PHE A 165 6.58 -4.69 11.17
C PHE A 165 7.97 -4.74 11.79
N ILE A 166 8.42 -5.94 12.21
CA ILE A 166 9.73 -6.17 12.83
C ILE A 166 10.87 -5.79 11.89
N LYS A 167 10.78 -6.10 10.60
CA LYS A 167 11.76 -5.68 9.57
C LYS A 167 11.99 -4.17 9.54
N GLN A 168 11.02 -3.40 10.00
CA GLN A 168 11.08 -1.94 10.08
C GLN A 168 11.16 -1.43 11.53
N GLU A 169 11.58 -2.31 12.46
CA GLU A 169 11.84 -2.01 13.89
C GLU A 169 10.58 -1.69 14.73
N TYR A 170 9.36 -1.96 14.23
CA TYR A 170 8.14 -1.89 15.03
C TYR A 170 7.97 -3.20 15.81
N ASN A 171 8.39 -3.24 17.08
CA ASN A 171 8.54 -4.47 17.85
C ASN A 171 7.54 -4.60 19.01
N ASN A 172 6.69 -3.61 19.28
CA ASN A 172 5.73 -3.62 20.39
C ASN A 172 4.34 -4.03 19.89
N PHE A 173 3.91 -5.27 20.17
CA PHE A 173 2.67 -5.84 19.67
C PHE A 173 1.63 -5.99 20.78
N LEU A 174 0.40 -5.50 20.49
CA LEU A 174 -0.78 -5.75 21.29
C LEU A 174 -1.74 -6.59 20.43
N ILE A 175 -2.03 -7.81 20.86
CA ILE A 175 -2.78 -8.76 20.02
C ILE A 175 -4.11 -9.12 20.70
N SER A 176 -5.23 -8.87 20.02
CA SER A 176 -6.53 -9.29 20.48
C SER A 176 -6.83 -10.72 20.06
N LEU A 177 -7.27 -11.54 21.00
CA LEU A 177 -7.56 -12.96 20.82
C LEU A 177 -8.96 -13.29 21.36
N HIS A 178 -9.70 -14.17 20.65
CA HIS A 178 -10.95 -14.74 21.11
C HIS A 178 -11.00 -16.24 20.82
N HIS A 179 -11.22 -16.62 19.57
CA HIS A 179 -11.33 -18.02 19.16
C HIS A 179 -10.00 -18.75 19.31
N LYS A 180 -10.01 -19.90 20.02
CA LYS A 180 -8.82 -20.74 20.28
C LYS A 180 -7.61 -19.98 20.82
N ALA A 181 -7.84 -18.94 21.65
CA ALA A 181 -6.79 -18.03 22.17
C ALA A 181 -5.63 -18.77 22.85
N ASN A 182 -5.90 -19.87 23.56
CA ASN A 182 -4.85 -20.62 24.28
C ASN A 182 -3.86 -21.28 23.31
N LEU A 183 -4.30 -21.81 22.18
CA LEU A 183 -3.41 -22.37 21.14
C LEU A 183 -2.46 -21.32 20.61
N ILE A 184 -2.96 -20.10 20.33
CA ILE A 184 -2.15 -18.99 19.84
C ILE A 184 -1.14 -18.58 20.90
N LYS A 185 -1.57 -18.38 22.15
CA LYS A 185 -0.65 -18.01 23.25
C LYS A 185 0.45 -19.05 23.46
N ASN A 186 0.10 -20.34 23.44
CA ASN A 186 1.07 -21.44 23.62
C ASN A 186 2.12 -21.45 22.51
N TYR A 187 1.73 -21.21 21.25
CA TYR A 187 2.67 -21.11 20.15
C TYR A 187 3.72 -20.01 20.37
N PHE A 188 3.29 -18.84 20.85
CA PHE A 188 4.19 -17.69 21.06
C PHE A 188 4.95 -17.72 22.41
N LYS A 189 4.62 -18.63 23.33
CA LYS A 189 5.21 -18.69 24.67
C LYS A 189 6.74 -18.85 24.65
N SER A 190 7.28 -19.64 23.71
CA SER A 190 8.72 -19.89 23.56
C SER A 190 9.42 -18.88 22.63
N LYS A 191 8.69 -17.96 22.04
CA LYS A 191 9.23 -16.98 21.07
C LYS A 191 9.68 -15.71 21.78
N LYS A 192 10.78 -15.12 21.33
CA LYS A 192 11.31 -13.86 21.87
C LYS A 192 10.70 -12.63 21.19
N TYR A 193 9.37 -12.51 21.22
CA TYR A 193 8.67 -11.33 20.73
C TYR A 193 8.11 -10.49 21.88
N SER A 194 8.09 -9.16 21.73
CA SER A 194 7.42 -8.27 22.67
C SER A 194 5.93 -8.24 22.38
N ILE A 195 5.17 -9.15 22.97
CA ILE A 195 3.72 -9.29 22.74
C ILE A 195 2.95 -9.14 24.05
N THR A 196 1.91 -8.33 24.03
CA THR A 196 0.87 -8.32 25.05
C THR A 196 -0.43 -8.87 24.46
N PHE A 197 -0.92 -10.00 24.98
CA PHE A 197 -2.18 -10.60 24.54
C PHE A 197 -3.36 -10.09 25.35
N PHE A 198 -4.45 -9.74 24.65
CA PHE A 198 -5.73 -9.36 25.22
C PHE A 198 -6.80 -10.37 24.81
N LYS A 199 -7.33 -11.11 25.80
CA LYS A 199 -8.41 -12.10 25.55
C LYS A 199 -9.76 -11.41 25.63
N GLU A 200 -10.53 -11.47 24.56
CA GLU A 200 -11.92 -11.03 24.52
C GLU A 200 -12.79 -12.07 25.26
N LYS A 201 -13.69 -11.62 26.12
CA LYS A 201 -14.69 -12.48 26.79
C LYS A 201 -15.81 -12.89 25.83
N SER A 202 -16.19 -11.98 24.94
CA SER A 202 -17.15 -12.17 23.85
C SER A 202 -16.55 -11.56 22.58
N LYS A 203 -17.12 -11.86 21.43
CA LYS A 203 -16.69 -11.26 20.15
C LYS A 203 -16.97 -9.76 20.14
N LEU A 204 -15.90 -8.95 20.07
CA LEU A 204 -15.98 -7.51 20.16
C LEU A 204 -15.88 -6.79 18.79
N GLY A 205 -15.61 -7.49 17.71
CA GLY A 205 -15.41 -6.89 16.39
C GLY A 205 -13.98 -6.35 16.19
N THR A 206 -13.75 -5.74 15.05
CA THR A 206 -12.40 -5.29 14.62
C THR A 206 -11.94 -3.98 15.29
N ALA A 207 -12.78 -3.29 16.03
CA ALA A 207 -12.41 -2.10 16.81
C ALA A 207 -12.77 -2.22 18.29
N GLY A 208 -13.79 -2.99 18.68
CA GLY A 208 -14.27 -3.08 20.05
C GLY A 208 -13.20 -3.54 21.04
N SER A 209 -12.32 -4.45 20.64
CA SER A 209 -11.22 -4.94 21.47
C SER A 209 -10.16 -3.87 21.79
N LEU A 210 -10.09 -2.74 21.07
CA LEU A 210 -9.22 -1.60 21.40
C LEU A 210 -9.51 -1.03 22.80
N LYS A 211 -10.75 -1.16 23.29
CA LYS A 211 -11.07 -0.73 24.68
C LYS A 211 -10.30 -1.52 25.72
N LEU A 212 -10.03 -2.78 25.51
CA LEU A 212 -9.24 -3.61 26.41
C LEU A 212 -7.79 -3.10 26.49
N MET A 213 -7.31 -2.45 25.41
CA MET A 213 -5.94 -1.97 25.26
C MET A 213 -5.78 -0.48 25.64
N LYS A 214 -6.85 0.22 26.00
CA LYS A 214 -6.88 1.68 26.24
C LYS A 214 -5.75 2.16 27.17
N LYS A 215 -5.47 1.43 28.24
CA LYS A 215 -4.41 1.80 29.23
C LYS A 215 -2.99 1.68 28.65
N LYS A 216 -2.78 0.83 27.61
CA LYS A 216 -1.48 0.61 26.96
C LYS A 216 -1.27 1.47 25.71
N LEU A 217 -2.34 1.93 25.08
CA LEU A 217 -2.30 2.75 23.85
C LEU A 217 -2.33 4.23 24.19
N LYS A 218 -1.20 4.89 24.02
CA LYS A 218 -1.06 6.35 24.16
C LYS A 218 -0.55 6.92 22.84
N GLY A 219 -1.18 8.01 22.37
CA GLY A 219 -0.84 8.63 21.08
C GLY A 219 -1.26 7.79 19.88
N ASN A 220 -0.42 7.72 18.85
CA ASN A 220 -0.71 6.99 17.62
C ASN A 220 -0.29 5.53 17.72
N PHE A 221 -0.99 4.63 17.01
CA PHE A 221 -0.66 3.21 16.89
C PHE A 221 -1.14 2.67 15.55
N PHE A 222 -0.43 1.67 15.03
CA PHE A 222 -0.90 0.88 13.89
C PHE A 222 -1.96 -0.12 14.32
N LEU A 223 -2.99 -0.29 13.49
CA LEU A 223 -3.99 -1.34 13.63
C LEU A 223 -4.05 -2.14 12.34
N THR A 224 -4.01 -3.47 12.45
CA THR A 224 -4.14 -4.36 11.29
C THR A 224 -4.84 -5.66 11.65
N ASN A 225 -5.34 -6.37 10.63
CA ASN A 225 -5.82 -7.73 10.77
C ASN A 225 -4.66 -8.73 10.69
N CYS A 226 -4.85 -9.95 11.20
CA CYS A 226 -3.82 -10.99 11.19
C CYS A 226 -3.60 -11.67 9.82
N ASP A 227 -4.29 -11.22 8.79
CA ASP A 227 -4.27 -11.76 7.42
C ASP A 227 -3.88 -10.72 6.34
N VAL A 228 -3.41 -9.55 6.77
CA VAL A 228 -3.00 -8.45 5.90
C VAL A 228 -1.49 -8.49 5.68
N PHE A 229 -1.10 -8.70 4.43
CA PHE A 229 0.30 -8.68 3.99
C PHE A 229 0.54 -7.45 3.13
N PHE A 230 1.70 -6.80 3.33
CA PHE A 230 2.05 -5.58 2.61
C PHE A 230 3.57 -5.46 2.41
N ASP A 231 3.95 -4.71 1.38
CA ASP A 231 5.30 -4.25 1.12
C ASP A 231 5.27 -2.71 1.05
N LEU A 232 5.38 -2.08 2.21
CA LEU A 232 5.18 -0.64 2.42
C LEU A 232 6.21 -0.11 3.39
N GLU A 233 6.65 1.13 3.17
CA GLU A 233 7.44 1.90 4.13
C GLU A 233 6.53 2.50 5.20
N LEU A 234 6.43 1.85 6.36
CA LEU A 234 5.54 2.28 7.47
C LEU A 234 5.88 3.68 8.00
N ALA A 235 7.16 4.08 7.94
CA ALA A 235 7.60 5.41 8.32
C ALA A 235 6.96 6.52 7.44
N GLN A 236 6.68 6.24 6.17
CA GLN A 236 6.01 7.19 5.27
C GLN A 236 4.54 7.37 5.65
N ILE A 237 3.85 6.27 6.00
CA ILE A 237 2.47 6.33 6.51
C ILE A 237 2.41 7.12 7.81
N GLN A 238 3.36 6.87 8.71
CA GLN A 238 3.48 7.58 9.99
C GLN A 238 3.73 9.08 9.78
N LYS A 239 4.64 9.41 8.86
CA LYS A 239 4.90 10.79 8.46
C LYS A 239 3.66 11.47 7.92
N PHE A 240 2.98 10.85 6.94
CA PHE A 240 1.75 11.37 6.36
C PHE A 240 0.69 11.67 7.43
N HIS A 241 0.50 10.75 8.36
CA HIS A 241 -0.47 10.89 9.46
C HIS A 241 -0.15 12.09 10.35
N ILE A 242 1.13 12.24 10.74
CA ILE A 242 1.59 13.30 11.66
C ILE A 242 1.56 14.66 10.96
N ASP A 243 2.14 14.79 9.77
CA ASP A 243 2.24 16.03 9.03
C ASP A 243 0.85 16.62 8.71
N ASN A 244 -0.11 15.74 8.44
CA ASN A 244 -1.49 16.14 8.19
C ASN A 244 -2.34 16.26 9.47
N LYS A 245 -1.77 16.04 10.66
CA LYS A 245 -2.51 16.05 11.93
C LYS A 245 -3.77 15.19 11.85
N SER A 246 -3.65 14.00 11.27
CA SER A 246 -4.78 13.08 11.08
C SER A 246 -5.15 12.40 12.39
N ASP A 247 -6.44 12.18 12.62
CA ASP A 247 -6.93 11.38 13.74
C ASP A 247 -6.97 9.90 13.40
N MET A 248 -7.19 9.60 12.12
CA MET A 248 -7.15 8.26 11.56
C MET A 248 -6.71 8.31 10.11
N THR A 249 -5.77 7.46 9.74
CA THR A 249 -5.33 7.26 8.35
C THR A 249 -5.63 5.83 7.94
N LEU A 250 -6.46 5.68 6.90
CA LEU A 250 -6.74 4.41 6.27
C LEU A 250 -5.74 4.18 5.15
N VAL A 251 -5.09 3.03 5.13
CA VAL A 251 -4.32 2.62 3.95
C VAL A 251 -5.29 1.98 2.95
N VAL A 252 -5.33 2.51 1.74
CA VAL A 252 -6.21 2.05 0.67
C VAL A 252 -5.42 1.65 -0.56
N ALA A 253 -5.76 0.50 -1.15
CA ALA A 253 -5.14 0.03 -2.39
C ALA A 253 -6.00 0.41 -3.59
N GLU A 254 -5.37 0.95 -4.62
CA GLU A 254 -6.01 1.22 -5.90
C GLU A 254 -6.17 -0.09 -6.67
N ARG A 255 -7.40 -0.43 -7.10
CA ARG A 255 -7.68 -1.61 -7.91
C ARG A 255 -8.53 -1.29 -9.12
N ASP A 256 -8.14 -1.88 -10.25
CA ASP A 256 -8.90 -1.88 -11.49
C ASP A 256 -9.79 -3.12 -11.57
N PHE A 257 -11.10 -2.90 -11.71
CA PHE A 257 -12.09 -3.94 -11.97
C PHE A 257 -12.60 -3.84 -13.40
N LYS A 258 -12.15 -4.74 -14.25
CA LYS A 258 -12.64 -4.85 -15.62
C LYS A 258 -13.84 -5.78 -15.66
N ILE A 259 -15.00 -5.25 -16.03
CA ILE A 259 -16.18 -6.08 -16.32
C ILE A 259 -16.08 -6.53 -17.79
N PRO A 260 -16.03 -7.84 -18.07
CA PRO A 260 -15.83 -8.34 -19.45
C PRO A 260 -17.09 -8.27 -20.32
N TYR A 261 -18.15 -7.62 -19.84
CA TYR A 261 -19.47 -7.53 -20.49
C TYR A 261 -19.91 -6.07 -20.62
N GLY A 262 -20.90 -5.82 -21.46
CA GLY A 262 -21.62 -4.54 -21.50
C GLY A 262 -22.43 -4.35 -20.21
N VAL A 263 -22.25 -3.20 -19.55
CA VAL A 263 -22.98 -2.82 -18.32
C VAL A 263 -24.11 -1.86 -18.70
N CYS A 264 -25.33 -2.24 -18.33
CA CYS A 264 -26.54 -1.45 -18.55
C CYS A 264 -26.95 -0.73 -17.26
N GLU A 265 -27.11 0.59 -17.32
CA GLU A 265 -27.80 1.37 -16.31
C GLU A 265 -29.28 1.45 -16.71
N ILE A 266 -30.19 1.04 -15.83
CA ILE A 266 -31.63 0.97 -16.10
C ILE A 266 -32.34 1.99 -15.21
N LYS A 267 -33.33 2.71 -15.77
CA LYS A 267 -34.23 3.60 -15.04
C LYS A 267 -35.31 2.77 -14.32
N GLU A 268 -35.96 3.34 -13.29
CA GLU A 268 -37.02 2.65 -12.50
C GLU A 268 -38.15 2.09 -13.37
N ASN A 269 -38.44 2.68 -14.55
CA ASN A 269 -39.44 2.22 -15.48
C ASN A 269 -38.95 1.18 -16.51
N GLY A 270 -37.76 0.59 -16.31
CA GLY A 270 -37.18 -0.43 -17.19
C GLY A 270 -36.47 0.12 -18.44
N ASN A 271 -36.54 1.42 -18.73
CA ASN A 271 -35.85 2.02 -19.87
C ASN A 271 -34.32 2.03 -19.69
N LEU A 272 -33.61 1.68 -20.77
CA LEU A 272 -32.13 1.77 -20.77
C LEU A 272 -31.71 3.24 -20.63
N LYS A 273 -30.92 3.53 -19.58
CA LYS A 273 -30.33 4.85 -19.37
C LYS A 273 -28.99 4.97 -20.06
N LYS A 274 -28.15 3.92 -19.97
CA LYS A 274 -26.81 3.91 -20.54
C LYS A 274 -26.32 2.48 -20.75
N LEU A 275 -25.57 2.26 -21.83
CA LEU A 275 -24.80 1.04 -22.07
C LEU A 275 -23.32 1.40 -22.14
N THR A 276 -22.49 0.73 -21.34
CA THR A 276 -21.04 0.91 -21.37
C THR A 276 -20.38 -0.44 -21.63
N GLU A 277 -19.72 -0.58 -22.78
CA GLU A 277 -19.07 -1.82 -23.18
C GLU A 277 -17.77 -2.01 -22.42
N LYS A 278 -17.63 -3.17 -21.74
CA LYS A 278 -16.43 -3.61 -21.01
C LYS A 278 -15.79 -2.52 -20.15
N PRO A 279 -16.57 -1.88 -19.24
CA PRO A 279 -16.04 -0.79 -18.44
C PRO A 279 -14.92 -1.26 -17.52
N ASN A 280 -13.96 -0.37 -17.26
CA ASN A 280 -12.93 -0.53 -16.25
C ASN A 280 -13.20 0.44 -15.10
N PHE A 281 -13.46 -0.09 -13.91
CA PHE A 281 -13.68 0.70 -12.71
C PHE A 281 -12.40 0.76 -11.89
N ASN A 282 -11.87 1.94 -11.70
CA ASN A 282 -10.80 2.18 -10.76
C ASN A 282 -11.41 2.48 -9.39
N ILE A 283 -11.19 1.62 -8.41
CA ILE A 283 -11.74 1.75 -7.06
C ILE A 283 -10.64 1.65 -6.00
N PHE A 284 -10.87 2.30 -4.86
CA PHE A 284 -9.99 2.24 -3.71
C PHE A 284 -10.54 1.24 -2.68
N ILE A 285 -9.75 0.23 -2.36
CA ILE A 285 -10.12 -0.84 -1.43
C ILE A 285 -9.45 -0.60 -0.09
N ASN A 286 -10.21 -0.71 0.99
CA ASN A 286 -9.70 -0.68 2.35
C ASN A 286 -8.85 -1.93 2.60
N THR A 287 -7.56 -1.74 2.92
CA THR A 287 -6.60 -2.84 3.07
C THR A 287 -6.66 -3.54 4.43
N GLY A 288 -7.31 -2.95 5.42
CA GLY A 288 -7.26 -3.46 6.80
C GLY A 288 -6.02 -3.02 7.57
N LEU A 289 -5.22 -2.09 7.04
CA LEU A 289 -4.12 -1.43 7.75
C LEU A 289 -4.49 0.03 8.02
N TYR A 290 -4.31 0.46 9.26
CA TYR A 290 -4.69 1.78 9.73
C TYR A 290 -3.61 2.37 10.63
N LEU A 291 -3.51 3.70 10.67
CA LEU A 291 -2.81 4.44 11.70
C LEU A 291 -3.83 5.31 12.45
N ILE A 292 -3.94 5.10 13.76
CA ILE A 292 -5.05 5.62 14.58
C ILE A 292 -4.50 6.36 15.80
N ASN A 293 -5.07 7.53 16.12
CA ASN A 293 -4.80 8.20 17.38
C ASN A 293 -5.69 7.61 18.50
N SER A 294 -5.08 7.32 19.64
CA SER A 294 -5.75 6.65 20.77
C SER A 294 -6.98 7.40 21.33
N LYS A 295 -7.14 8.70 21.02
CA LYS A 295 -8.35 9.44 21.40
C LYS A 295 -9.63 8.85 20.80
N LEU A 296 -9.52 8.19 19.62
CA LEU A 296 -10.67 7.55 18.97
C LEU A 296 -11.20 6.36 19.79
N ILE A 297 -10.40 5.76 20.67
CA ILE A 297 -10.85 4.67 21.55
C ILE A 297 -12.00 5.13 22.45
N GLY A 298 -12.08 6.43 22.78
CA GLY A 298 -13.19 7.01 23.51
C GLY A 298 -14.54 6.95 22.78
N LEU A 299 -14.54 6.78 21.46
CA LEU A 299 -15.75 6.67 20.64
C LEU A 299 -16.33 5.25 20.61
N ILE A 300 -15.54 4.24 21.02
CA ILE A 300 -15.91 2.82 20.93
C ILE A 300 -16.87 2.47 22.08
N PRO A 301 -18.04 1.88 21.83
CA PRO A 301 -18.95 1.40 22.86
C PRO A 301 -18.40 0.15 23.56
N SER A 302 -19.08 -0.37 24.57
CA SER A 302 -18.61 -1.55 25.33
C SER A 302 -19.03 -2.89 24.72
N ASN A 303 -19.79 -2.87 23.63
CA ASN A 303 -20.30 -4.01 22.87
C ASN A 303 -19.53 -4.23 21.58
N TYR A 304 -20.03 -5.10 20.70
CA TYR A 304 -19.49 -5.36 19.37
C TYR A 304 -19.39 -4.07 18.54
N PHE A 305 -18.23 -3.83 17.96
CA PHE A 305 -17.97 -2.62 17.18
C PHE A 305 -16.84 -2.83 16.16
N ASP A 306 -17.11 -2.57 14.89
CA ASP A 306 -16.12 -2.73 13.83
C ASP A 306 -15.38 -1.41 13.51
N VAL A 307 -14.22 -1.53 12.87
CA VAL A 307 -13.43 -0.36 12.42
C VAL A 307 -14.23 0.51 11.46
N THR A 308 -15.07 -0.08 10.61
CA THR A 308 -15.96 0.66 9.71
C THR A 308 -16.93 1.57 10.45
N ASP A 309 -17.43 1.12 11.60
CA ASP A 309 -18.33 1.93 12.45
C ASP A 309 -17.54 3.01 13.19
N LEU A 310 -16.29 2.71 13.59
CA LEU A 310 -15.39 3.73 14.14
C LEU A 310 -15.11 4.84 13.13
N ILE A 311 -14.87 4.51 11.86
CA ILE A 311 -14.68 5.46 10.76
C ILE A 311 -15.92 6.36 10.61
N LYS A 312 -17.12 5.76 10.52
CA LYS A 312 -18.39 6.50 10.41
C LYS A 312 -18.55 7.46 11.58
N LYS A 313 -18.35 6.96 12.81
CA LYS A 313 -18.49 7.75 14.04
C LYS A 313 -17.47 8.88 14.15
N ALA A 314 -16.23 8.64 13.72
CA ALA A 314 -15.18 9.66 13.66
C ALA A 314 -15.57 10.77 12.65
N LYS A 315 -16.09 10.42 11.47
CA LYS A 315 -16.57 11.40 10.48
C LYS A 315 -17.73 12.24 10.99
N VAL A 316 -18.72 11.62 11.65
CA VAL A 316 -19.86 12.34 12.27
C VAL A 316 -19.36 13.33 13.34
N LYS A 317 -18.27 13.01 14.04
CA LYS A 317 -17.65 13.89 15.04
C LYS A 317 -16.67 14.91 14.44
N ASN A 318 -16.64 15.06 13.11
CA ASN A 318 -15.75 15.97 12.39
C ASN A 318 -14.25 15.73 12.69
N LEU A 319 -13.88 14.50 13.05
CA LEU A 319 -12.48 14.12 13.21
C LEU A 319 -11.81 13.93 11.86
N LYS A 320 -10.51 14.23 11.79
CA LYS A 320 -9.77 14.20 10.55
C LYS A 320 -9.42 12.76 10.15
N VAL A 321 -10.22 12.17 9.27
CA VAL A 321 -10.02 10.83 8.70
C VAL A 321 -9.49 10.98 7.29
N LEU A 322 -8.28 10.48 7.03
CA LEU A 322 -7.59 10.57 5.74
C LEU A 322 -7.33 9.18 5.15
N THR A 323 -7.05 9.14 3.84
CA THR A 323 -6.63 7.94 3.13
C THR A 323 -5.19 8.08 2.64
N TYR A 324 -4.40 7.01 2.81
CA TYR A 324 -3.07 6.87 2.23
C TYR A 324 -3.15 5.83 1.12
N ILE A 325 -2.95 6.27 -0.13
CA ILE A 325 -3.13 5.44 -1.32
C ILE A 325 -1.85 4.66 -1.61
N ILE A 326 -1.98 3.36 -1.81
CA ILE A 326 -0.89 2.46 -2.19
C ILE A 326 -1.19 1.76 -3.53
N SER A 327 -0.15 1.23 -4.16
CA SER A 327 -0.31 0.44 -5.37
C SER A 327 -0.96 -0.92 -5.06
N ASN A 328 -1.68 -1.48 -6.04
CA ASN A 328 -2.31 -2.80 -5.92
C ASN A 328 -1.33 -3.93 -5.56
N ASN A 329 -0.10 -3.87 -6.07
CA ASN A 329 0.90 -4.93 -5.88
C ASN A 329 1.58 -4.88 -4.51
N SER A 330 1.38 -3.81 -3.75
CA SER A 330 1.98 -3.63 -2.42
C SER A 330 1.14 -4.21 -1.28
N TRP A 331 0.03 -4.90 -1.59
CA TRP A 331 -0.89 -5.42 -0.57
C TRP A 331 -1.60 -6.68 -1.03
N VAL A 332 -1.80 -7.63 -0.08
CA VAL A 332 -2.56 -8.86 -0.27
C VAL A 332 -3.35 -9.20 1.00
N ASP A 333 -4.65 -9.48 0.83
CA ASP A 333 -5.50 -10.07 1.87
C ASP A 333 -5.57 -11.58 1.67
N VAL A 334 -4.92 -12.35 2.53
CA VAL A 334 -4.93 -13.82 2.48
C VAL A 334 -6.09 -14.43 3.28
N GLY A 335 -7.02 -13.63 3.75
CA GLY A 335 -8.21 -14.07 4.47
C GLY A 335 -9.27 -14.75 3.61
N GLN A 336 -9.14 -14.71 2.30
CA GLN A 336 -10.02 -15.38 1.32
C GLN A 336 -9.40 -16.71 0.89
N LYS A 337 -10.23 -17.75 0.67
CA LYS A 337 -9.75 -19.11 0.35
C LYS A 337 -8.91 -19.16 -0.94
N GLU A 338 -9.29 -18.42 -1.95
CA GLU A 338 -8.57 -18.35 -3.23
C GLU A 338 -7.23 -17.62 -3.07
N GLU A 339 -7.22 -16.46 -2.40
CA GLU A 339 -6.00 -15.71 -2.13
C GLU A 339 -5.06 -16.49 -1.20
N PHE A 340 -5.59 -17.20 -0.20
CA PHE A 340 -4.80 -18.09 0.65
C PHE A 340 -4.10 -19.20 -0.16
N LYS A 341 -4.82 -19.84 -1.11
CA LYS A 341 -4.26 -20.89 -1.96
C LYS A 341 -3.17 -20.34 -2.89
N LYS A 342 -3.43 -19.21 -3.56
CA LYS A 342 -2.47 -18.54 -4.46
C LYS A 342 -1.20 -18.11 -3.73
N ASN A 343 -1.35 -17.61 -2.50
CA ASN A 343 -0.28 -17.01 -1.73
C ASN A 343 0.34 -17.92 -0.67
N LYS A 344 0.09 -19.24 -0.72
CA LYS A 344 0.63 -20.21 0.26
C LYS A 344 2.16 -20.17 0.36
N ASN A 345 2.85 -19.81 -0.73
CA ASN A 345 4.29 -19.62 -0.82
C ASN A 345 4.67 -18.15 -1.10
N PHE A 346 3.84 -17.22 -0.65
CA PHE A 346 3.98 -15.81 -0.96
C PHE A 346 5.28 -15.22 -0.38
N LYS A 347 6.04 -14.56 -1.25
CA LYS A 347 7.15 -13.67 -0.88
C LYS A 347 6.95 -12.40 -1.69
N PHE A 348 6.99 -11.22 -1.04
CA PHE A 348 7.24 -10.00 -1.79
C PHE A 348 8.61 -10.16 -2.44
N SER A 349 8.69 -9.94 -3.76
CA SER A 349 9.98 -9.91 -4.45
C SER A 349 10.80 -8.77 -3.87
N ASN A 350 11.94 -9.12 -3.27
CA ASN A 350 12.91 -8.14 -2.78
C ASN A 350 13.46 -7.31 -3.94
#